data_c8da52ac16e07fe85a8fc9fb07fb332a
#
_entry.id   c8da52ac16e07fe85a8fc9fb07fb332a
#
_cell.length_a   1.000
_cell.length_b   1.000
_cell.length_c   1.000
_cell.angle_alpha   90.00
_cell.angle_beta   90.00
_cell.angle_gamma   90.00
#
_symmetry.space_group_name_H-M   'P 1'
#
loop_
_entity.id
_entity.type
_entity.pdbx_description
1 polymer ?
#
loop_
_entity_poly.entity_id
_entity_poly.type
_entity_poly.pdbx_seq_one_letter_code
_entity_poly.pdbx_strand_id
1 'polypeptide(L)'
;MALGHEMSYHYEDLTITKGNYEKAFEHFKVHLAEIRRFYPAKTVCMHGSPLSRWDNRKLWEKYNYREAGIIGEPYFDVDYTKVLYITDTGRAWNKTGASVRDKVEGGLELKVKNTRRLITLIGNDELPEKLIINTHPQRWFDFGWGWMNEFICQHIKNAVKKVLVAFMH
;
A
#
# COMPACT_ATOMS: atom_id res chain seq x y z
N MET A 1 -13.25 18.25 -4.47
CA MET A 1 -11.91 18.06 -5.00
C MET A 1 -11.93 18.26 -6.49
N ALA A 2 -11.42 19.42 -6.91
CA ALA A 2 -11.54 19.89 -8.29
C ALA A 2 -10.84 19.02 -9.34
N LEU A 3 -9.93 18.12 -8.91
CA LEU A 3 -9.15 17.28 -9.81
C LEU A 3 -9.65 15.82 -9.90
N GLY A 4 -10.80 15.51 -9.32
CA GLY A 4 -11.38 14.16 -9.36
C GLY A 4 -10.67 13.10 -8.50
N HIS A 5 -9.77 13.51 -7.60
CA HIS A 5 -9.11 12.56 -6.69
C HIS A 5 -10.08 12.01 -5.66
N GLU A 6 -9.92 10.73 -5.34
CA GLU A 6 -10.55 10.08 -4.21
C GLU A 6 -9.65 10.14 -2.98
N MET A 7 -10.24 10.36 -1.80
CA MET A 7 -9.57 10.20 -0.51
C MET A 7 -10.07 8.93 0.15
N SER A 8 -9.14 8.09 0.55
CA SER A 8 -9.38 6.82 1.22
C SER A 8 -8.73 6.82 2.61
N TYR A 9 -9.27 6.05 3.55
CA TYR A 9 -8.63 5.85 4.84
C TYR A 9 -7.56 4.75 4.74
N HIS A 10 -6.29 5.11 5.02
CA HIS A 10 -5.16 4.18 5.06
C HIS A 10 -5.02 3.61 6.47
N TYR A 11 -5.75 2.54 6.76
CA TYR A 11 -5.93 2.01 8.11
C TYR A 11 -4.76 1.15 8.60
N GLU A 12 -4.42 1.31 9.91
CA GLU A 12 -3.44 0.46 10.62
C GLU A 12 -3.88 0.15 12.06
N ASP A 13 -5.17 0.13 12.28
CA ASP A 13 -5.81 0.12 13.58
C ASP A 13 -5.47 -1.10 14.42
N LEU A 14 -5.35 -2.30 13.81
CA LEU A 14 -4.98 -3.51 14.53
C LEU A 14 -3.52 -3.46 15.02
N THR A 15 -2.64 -2.81 14.26
CA THR A 15 -1.25 -2.54 14.68
C THR A 15 -1.21 -1.57 15.87
N ILE A 16 -1.93 -0.44 15.78
CA ILE A 16 -2.00 0.59 16.81
C ILE A 16 -2.51 0.01 18.14
N THR A 17 -3.54 -0.82 18.07
CA THR A 17 -4.17 -1.43 19.23
C THR A 17 -3.51 -2.74 19.67
N LYS A 18 -2.34 -3.07 19.11
CA LYS A 18 -1.53 -4.25 19.45
C LYS A 18 -2.35 -5.56 19.40
N GLY A 19 -3.18 -5.71 18.37
CA GLY A 19 -3.97 -6.91 18.13
C GLY A 19 -5.28 -6.99 18.91
N ASN A 20 -5.70 -5.95 19.58
CA ASN A 20 -7.03 -5.91 20.20
C ASN A 20 -8.07 -5.53 19.14
N TYR A 21 -8.81 -6.51 18.66
CA TYR A 21 -9.78 -6.37 17.57
C TYR A 21 -10.92 -5.40 17.88
N GLU A 22 -11.45 -5.44 19.09
CA GLU A 22 -12.55 -4.56 19.50
C GLU A 22 -12.10 -3.10 19.52
N LYS A 23 -10.99 -2.82 20.21
CA LYS A 23 -10.39 -1.48 20.20
C LYS A 23 -9.98 -1.02 18.81
N ALA A 24 -9.50 -1.93 17.96
CA ALA A 24 -9.12 -1.61 16.60
C ALA A 24 -10.34 -1.19 15.78
N PHE A 25 -11.45 -1.87 15.90
CA PHE A 25 -12.66 -1.53 15.18
C PHE A 25 -13.29 -0.21 15.66
N GLU A 26 -13.27 0.05 16.97
CA GLU A 26 -13.70 1.36 17.50
C GLU A 26 -12.77 2.48 17.01
N HIS A 27 -11.47 2.29 17.07
CA HIS A 27 -10.47 3.24 16.57
C HIS A 27 -10.68 3.51 15.07
N PHE A 28 -10.89 2.47 14.27
CA PHE A 28 -11.21 2.59 12.85
C PHE A 28 -12.45 3.45 12.61
N LYS A 29 -13.55 3.19 13.33
CA LYS A 29 -14.80 3.96 13.17
C LYS A 29 -14.61 5.45 13.51
N VAL A 30 -13.87 5.74 14.57
CA VAL A 30 -13.59 7.13 14.98
C VAL A 30 -12.81 7.86 13.89
N HIS A 31 -11.71 7.29 13.41
CA HIS A 31 -10.88 7.96 12.40
C HIS A 31 -11.57 8.04 11.03
N LEU A 32 -12.33 7.01 10.65
CA LEU A 32 -13.15 7.08 9.45
C LEU A 32 -14.18 8.21 9.54
N ALA A 33 -14.82 8.39 10.70
CA ALA A 33 -15.77 9.47 10.92
C ALA A 33 -15.08 10.85 10.86
N GLU A 34 -13.86 10.99 11.40
CA GLU A 34 -13.07 12.22 11.30
C GLU A 34 -12.75 12.57 9.85
N ILE A 35 -12.29 11.59 9.05
CA ILE A 35 -12.02 11.80 7.61
C ILE A 35 -13.30 12.23 6.90
N ARG A 36 -14.43 11.61 7.24
CA ARG A 36 -15.73 11.89 6.62
C ARG A 36 -16.29 13.30 6.93
N ARG A 37 -15.73 14.00 7.89
CA ARG A 37 -16.04 15.45 8.10
C ARG A 37 -15.51 16.31 6.96
N PHE A 38 -14.50 15.88 6.24
CA PHE A 38 -13.84 16.63 5.18
C PHE A 38 -14.11 16.06 3.79
N TYR A 39 -14.26 14.74 3.69
CA TYR A 39 -14.48 14.04 2.44
C TYR A 39 -15.29 12.76 2.67
N PRO A 40 -16.30 12.45 1.84
CA PRO A 40 -17.14 11.27 1.98
C PRO A 40 -16.38 9.99 1.57
N ALA A 41 -15.37 9.62 2.36
CA ALA A 41 -14.54 8.44 2.10
C ALA A 41 -15.39 7.17 2.05
N LYS A 42 -15.29 6.45 0.94
CA LYS A 42 -16.03 5.21 0.65
C LYS A 42 -15.12 3.99 0.51
N THR A 43 -13.82 4.20 0.43
CA THR A 43 -12.83 3.13 0.33
C THR A 43 -11.83 3.21 1.47
N VAL A 44 -11.17 2.10 1.73
CA VAL A 44 -10.07 1.98 2.68
C VAL A 44 -8.95 1.17 2.05
N CYS A 45 -7.74 1.33 2.55
CA CYS A 45 -6.60 0.52 2.12
C CYS A 45 -5.70 0.23 3.32
N MET A 46 -5.23 -0.99 3.44
CA MET A 46 -4.37 -1.41 4.54
C MET A 46 -3.00 -0.74 4.50
N HIS A 47 -2.55 -0.17 5.64
CA HIS A 47 -1.15 0.18 5.84
C HIS A 47 -0.34 -1.08 6.18
N GLY A 48 0.75 -1.30 5.44
CA GLY A 48 1.54 -2.52 5.54
C GLY A 48 2.26 -2.77 6.87
N SER A 49 2.52 -1.71 7.67
CA SER A 49 3.15 -1.76 8.99
C SER A 49 4.25 -2.84 9.11
N PRO A 50 5.34 -2.76 8.33
CA PRO A 50 6.25 -3.89 8.10
C PRO A 50 7.00 -4.37 9.35
N LEU A 51 7.08 -3.55 10.39
CA LEU A 51 7.70 -3.90 11.68
C LEU A 51 6.68 -4.41 12.72
N SER A 52 5.41 -4.34 12.41
CA SER A 52 4.37 -4.88 13.27
C SER A 52 4.21 -6.38 13.07
N ARG A 53 3.97 -7.13 14.13
CA ARG A 53 3.55 -8.54 14.04
C ARG A 53 2.08 -8.69 13.62
N TRP A 54 1.31 -7.61 13.66
CA TRP A 54 -0.11 -7.60 13.35
C TRP A 54 -0.33 -7.24 11.87
N ASP A 55 -1.09 -8.08 11.18
CA ASP A 55 -1.59 -7.78 9.85
C ASP A 55 -2.93 -7.05 9.98
N ASN A 56 -2.98 -5.81 9.52
CA ASN A 56 -4.17 -4.97 9.67
C ASN A 56 -5.38 -5.53 8.91
N ARG A 57 -5.19 -6.30 7.83
CA ARG A 57 -6.27 -6.98 7.09
C ARG A 57 -7.07 -7.93 7.95
N LYS A 58 -6.45 -8.52 8.97
CA LYS A 58 -7.11 -9.45 9.89
C LYS A 58 -8.22 -8.81 10.71
N LEU A 59 -8.29 -7.48 10.79
CA LEU A 59 -9.44 -6.80 11.39
C LEU A 59 -10.75 -7.27 10.75
N TRP A 60 -10.74 -7.50 9.47
CA TRP A 60 -11.91 -7.91 8.67
C TRP A 60 -12.24 -9.41 8.75
N GLU A 61 -11.47 -10.19 9.48
CA GLU A 61 -11.85 -11.56 9.86
C GLU A 61 -12.97 -11.57 10.92
N LYS A 62 -13.07 -10.48 11.71
CA LYS A 62 -14.08 -10.35 12.79
C LYS A 62 -15.16 -9.32 12.49
N TYR A 63 -14.86 -8.33 11.66
CA TYR A 63 -15.77 -7.23 11.37
C TYR A 63 -15.92 -7.07 9.86
N ASN A 64 -17.05 -6.50 9.46
CA ASN A 64 -17.32 -6.24 8.06
C ASN A 64 -17.19 -4.73 7.79
N TYR A 65 -16.18 -4.31 7.02
CA TYR A 65 -15.99 -2.89 6.65
C TYR A 65 -17.19 -2.32 5.86
N ARG A 66 -17.98 -3.17 5.20
CA ARG A 66 -19.18 -2.73 4.47
C ARG A 66 -20.27 -2.19 5.40
N GLU A 67 -20.34 -2.65 6.65
CA GLU A 67 -21.25 -2.12 7.68
C GLU A 67 -20.87 -0.68 8.08
N ALA A 68 -19.60 -0.30 7.88
CA ALA A 68 -19.15 1.09 8.03
C ALA A 68 -19.37 1.95 6.77
N GLY A 69 -20.10 1.44 5.76
CA GLY A 69 -20.36 2.12 4.50
C GLY A 69 -19.14 2.21 3.56
N ILE A 70 -18.19 1.29 3.71
CA ILE A 70 -17.05 1.14 2.82
C ILE A 70 -17.43 0.20 1.68
N ILE A 71 -17.19 0.62 0.44
CA ILE A 71 -17.53 -0.13 -0.77
C ILE A 71 -16.34 -0.93 -1.32
N GLY A 72 -15.12 -0.63 -0.89
CA GLY A 72 -13.94 -1.32 -1.38
C GLY A 72 -12.72 -1.22 -0.46
N GLU A 73 -12.02 -2.35 -0.38
CA GLU A 73 -10.67 -2.51 0.17
C GLU A 73 -9.84 -3.28 -0.86
N PRO A 74 -8.79 -2.69 -1.45
CA PRO A 74 -8.11 -3.27 -2.60
C PRO A 74 -7.61 -4.70 -2.43
N TYR A 75 -7.17 -5.08 -1.22
CA TYR A 75 -6.67 -6.44 -0.99
C TYR A 75 -7.75 -7.52 -1.01
N PHE A 76 -9.03 -7.15 -0.87
CA PHE A 76 -10.16 -8.09 -0.86
C PHE A 76 -11.07 -7.94 -2.08
N ASP A 77 -11.18 -6.74 -2.62
CA ASP A 77 -12.18 -6.42 -3.64
C ASP A 77 -11.59 -6.33 -5.06
N VAL A 78 -10.26 -6.38 -5.22
CA VAL A 78 -9.61 -6.37 -6.55
C VAL A 78 -9.19 -7.77 -6.94
N ASP A 79 -9.61 -8.20 -8.12
CA ASP A 79 -9.16 -9.44 -8.74
C ASP A 79 -7.79 -9.24 -9.41
N TYR A 80 -6.71 -9.47 -8.68
CA TYR A 80 -5.34 -9.31 -9.16
C TYR A 80 -4.91 -10.36 -10.21
N THR A 81 -5.73 -11.34 -10.51
CA THR A 81 -5.50 -12.20 -11.68
C THR A 81 -5.80 -11.46 -13.00
N LYS A 82 -6.58 -10.37 -12.93
CA LYS A 82 -7.00 -9.56 -14.07
C LYS A 82 -6.47 -8.12 -14.03
N VAL A 83 -5.94 -7.69 -12.89
CA VAL A 83 -5.43 -6.33 -12.69
C VAL A 83 -3.95 -6.41 -12.40
N LEU A 84 -3.13 -5.76 -13.22
CA LEU A 84 -1.70 -5.65 -12.97
C LEU A 84 -1.47 -4.69 -11.79
N TYR A 85 -0.76 -5.15 -10.76
CA TYR A 85 -0.35 -4.31 -9.64
C TYR A 85 1.13 -3.96 -9.75
N ILE A 86 1.45 -2.68 -9.72
CA ILE A 86 2.82 -2.15 -9.75
C ILE A 86 3.04 -1.25 -8.53
N THR A 87 4.11 -1.46 -7.80
CA THR A 87 4.47 -0.63 -6.64
C THR A 87 5.93 -0.20 -6.69
N ASP A 88 6.22 1.01 -6.21
CA ASP A 88 7.59 1.52 -6.02
C ASP A 88 8.14 1.21 -4.62
N THR A 89 7.47 0.33 -3.87
CA THR A 89 7.89 -0.08 -2.52
C THR A 89 9.35 -0.54 -2.51
N GLY A 90 10.15 0.02 -1.59
CA GLY A 90 11.59 -0.28 -1.52
C GLY A 90 12.45 0.38 -2.59
N ARG A 91 11.96 1.42 -3.28
CA ARG A 91 12.61 2.09 -4.44
C ARG A 91 12.87 1.17 -5.62
N ALA A 92 12.03 0.20 -5.80
CA ALA A 92 12.17 -0.71 -6.93
C ALA A 92 10.79 -1.18 -7.39
N TRP A 93 10.49 -0.96 -8.65
CA TRP A 93 9.25 -1.43 -9.24
C TRP A 93 9.19 -2.96 -9.19
N ASN A 94 8.11 -3.49 -8.60
CA ASN A 94 7.80 -4.92 -8.53
C ASN A 94 8.95 -5.83 -8.06
N LYS A 95 9.82 -5.35 -7.19
CA LYS A 95 10.86 -6.21 -6.60
C LYS A 95 10.26 -7.10 -5.52
N THR A 96 10.21 -8.37 -5.81
CA THR A 96 9.96 -9.41 -4.82
C THR A 96 10.98 -9.31 -3.68
N GLY A 97 10.51 -9.26 -2.43
CA GLY A 97 11.36 -9.19 -1.23
C GLY A 97 11.59 -7.80 -0.65
N ALA A 98 11.22 -6.72 -1.36
CA ALA A 98 11.27 -5.36 -0.80
C ALA A 98 10.05 -5.02 0.07
N SER A 99 8.96 -5.75 -0.09
CA SER A 99 7.74 -5.61 0.69
C SER A 99 7.43 -6.88 1.47
N VAL A 100 7.02 -6.70 2.74
CA VAL A 100 6.59 -7.81 3.60
C VAL A 100 5.11 -8.09 3.41
N ARG A 101 4.28 -7.05 3.30
CA ARG A 101 2.80 -7.15 3.28
C ARG A 101 2.13 -6.48 2.10
N ASP A 102 2.84 -5.57 1.42
CA ASP A 102 2.37 -4.96 0.18
C ASP A 102 2.61 -5.95 -0.98
N LYS A 103 1.93 -7.10 -0.88
CA LYS A 103 1.94 -8.16 -1.86
C LYS A 103 0.50 -8.53 -2.17
N VAL A 104 0.24 -8.68 -3.45
CA VAL A 104 -1.03 -9.18 -3.96
C VAL A 104 -0.79 -10.53 -4.61
N GLU A 105 -1.70 -11.46 -4.43
CA GLU A 105 -1.70 -12.73 -5.13
C GLU A 105 -2.31 -12.51 -6.50
N GLY A 106 -1.48 -12.41 -7.53
CA GLY A 106 -1.92 -12.14 -8.89
C GLY A 106 -1.09 -12.88 -9.93
N GLY A 107 -1.69 -13.13 -11.08
CA GLY A 107 -1.06 -13.83 -12.20
C GLY A 107 -0.30 -12.94 -13.18
N LEU A 108 -0.43 -11.62 -13.07
CA LEU A 108 0.19 -10.67 -14.01
C LEU A 108 1.48 -10.12 -13.42
N GLU A 109 2.60 -10.47 -14.04
CA GLU A 109 3.91 -9.94 -13.67
C GLU A 109 4.47 -9.07 -14.78
N LEU A 110 4.98 -7.92 -14.42
CA LEU A 110 5.71 -7.03 -15.30
C LEU A 110 7.06 -6.66 -14.70
N LYS A 111 8.14 -6.94 -15.40
CA LYS A 111 9.49 -6.55 -14.97
C LYS A 111 9.78 -5.12 -15.39
N VAL A 112 9.72 -4.21 -14.43
CA VAL A 112 10.06 -2.80 -14.63
C VAL A 112 11.35 -2.48 -13.89
N LYS A 113 12.40 -2.12 -14.63
CA LYS A 113 13.72 -1.85 -14.03
C LYS A 113 13.80 -0.49 -13.33
N ASN A 114 13.09 0.50 -13.86
CA ASN A 114 13.11 1.87 -13.36
C ASN A 114 11.89 2.66 -13.88
N THR A 115 11.68 3.84 -13.32
CA THR A 115 10.55 4.72 -13.67
C THR A 115 10.56 5.13 -15.16
N ARG A 116 11.74 5.35 -15.74
CA ARG A 116 11.84 5.69 -17.18
C ARG A 116 11.26 4.57 -18.06
N ARG A 117 11.57 3.31 -17.73
CA ARG A 117 10.97 2.18 -18.46
C ARG A 117 9.46 2.11 -18.26
N LEU A 118 8.96 2.39 -17.07
CA LEU A 118 7.51 2.45 -16.82
C LEU A 118 6.85 3.54 -17.69
N ILE A 119 7.43 4.74 -17.73
CA ILE A 119 6.94 5.84 -18.58
C ILE A 119 6.92 5.44 -20.06
N THR A 120 7.98 4.76 -20.52
CA THR A 120 8.03 4.25 -21.91
C THR A 120 6.91 3.26 -22.19
N LEU A 121 6.67 2.31 -21.28
CA LEU A 121 5.60 1.30 -21.41
C LEU A 121 4.22 1.97 -21.48
N ILE A 122 3.99 2.98 -20.65
CA ILE A 122 2.75 3.78 -20.66
C ILE A 122 2.62 4.52 -22.01
N GLY A 123 3.68 5.19 -22.44
CA GLY A 123 3.65 5.98 -23.68
C GLY A 123 3.48 5.15 -24.96
N ASN A 124 3.88 3.88 -24.92
CA ASN A 124 3.77 2.96 -26.07
C ASN A 124 2.49 2.09 -25.99
N ASP A 125 1.64 2.30 -24.99
CA ASP A 125 0.45 1.46 -24.76
C ASP A 125 0.78 -0.05 -24.60
N GLU A 126 1.94 -0.33 -23.97
CA GLU A 126 2.43 -1.69 -23.74
C GLU A 126 1.92 -2.27 -22.38
N LEU A 127 1.11 -1.54 -21.63
CA LEU A 127 0.55 -1.99 -20.36
C LEU A 127 -0.85 -2.58 -20.53
N PRO A 128 -1.28 -3.51 -19.65
CA PRO A 128 -2.66 -3.97 -19.64
C PRO A 128 -3.66 -2.83 -19.37
N GLU A 129 -4.86 -2.93 -19.91
CA GLU A 129 -5.94 -1.95 -19.71
C GLU A 129 -6.28 -1.72 -18.23
N LYS A 130 -6.13 -2.76 -17.41
CA LYS A 130 -6.43 -2.72 -15.98
C LYS A 130 -5.16 -2.82 -15.16
N LEU A 131 -4.78 -1.71 -14.55
CA LEU A 131 -3.61 -1.66 -13.69
C LEU A 131 -3.80 -0.74 -12.49
N ILE A 132 -3.11 -1.06 -11.41
CA ILE A 132 -2.96 -0.21 -10.22
C ILE A 132 -1.48 0.13 -10.07
N ILE A 133 -1.17 1.41 -9.99
CA ILE A 133 0.18 1.91 -9.72
C ILE A 133 0.19 2.51 -8.32
N ASN A 134 0.88 1.85 -7.40
CA ASN A 134 1.10 2.37 -6.05
C ASN A 134 2.42 3.14 -6.00
N THR A 135 2.35 4.42 -5.64
CA THR A 135 3.50 5.31 -5.58
C THR A 135 3.61 5.97 -4.22
N HIS A 136 4.84 6.30 -3.83
CA HIS A 136 5.14 6.92 -2.55
C HIS A 136 5.75 8.31 -2.78
N PRO A 137 4.95 9.40 -2.68
CA PRO A 137 5.39 10.77 -2.99
C PRO A 137 6.61 11.24 -2.19
N GLN A 138 6.81 10.73 -0.96
CA GLN A 138 8.01 11.03 -0.17
C GLN A 138 9.33 10.60 -0.82
N ARG A 139 9.28 9.89 -1.95
CA ARG A 139 10.45 9.47 -2.73
C ARG A 139 10.68 10.34 -3.97
N TRP A 140 9.81 11.31 -4.22
CA TRP A 140 9.86 12.20 -5.36
C TRP A 140 10.71 13.43 -5.01
N PHE A 141 12.01 13.22 -4.93
CA PHE A 141 12.97 14.29 -4.78
C PHE A 141 13.65 14.57 -6.11
N ASP A 142 13.89 15.84 -6.39
CA ASP A 142 14.88 16.23 -7.41
C ASP A 142 16.27 15.73 -6.99
N PHE A 143 17.14 15.53 -7.98
CA PHE A 143 18.49 15.06 -7.72
C PHE A 143 19.22 16.05 -6.81
N GLY A 144 19.74 15.55 -5.68
CA GLY A 144 20.42 16.37 -4.68
C GLY A 144 20.53 15.63 -3.35
N TRP A 145 20.87 16.37 -2.29
CA TRP A 145 21.06 15.80 -0.96
C TRP A 145 19.83 15.06 -0.41
N GLY A 146 18.64 15.58 -0.65
CA GLY A 146 17.39 14.93 -0.23
C GLY A 146 17.22 13.57 -0.90
N TRP A 147 17.46 13.50 -2.21
CA TRP A 147 17.42 12.25 -2.97
C TRP A 147 18.49 11.25 -2.48
N MET A 148 19.73 11.72 -2.28
CA MET A 148 20.86 10.89 -1.82
C MET A 148 20.59 10.30 -0.43
N ASN A 149 20.15 11.13 0.50
CA ASN A 149 19.82 10.69 1.86
C ASN A 149 18.70 9.66 1.87
N GLU A 150 17.60 9.91 1.14
CA GLU A 150 16.50 8.98 1.04
C GLU A 150 16.94 7.65 0.37
N PHE A 151 17.78 7.73 -0.67
CA PHE A 151 18.33 6.56 -1.35
C PHE A 151 19.14 5.69 -0.37
N ILE A 152 20.07 6.25 0.38
CA ILE A 152 20.91 5.54 1.36
C ILE A 152 20.03 4.95 2.47
N CYS A 153 19.17 5.78 3.07
CA CYS A 153 18.29 5.34 4.16
C CYS A 153 17.35 4.19 3.70
N GLN A 154 16.83 4.25 2.47
CA GLN A 154 15.96 3.19 1.97
C GLN A 154 16.72 1.88 1.73
N HIS A 155 17.98 1.94 1.26
CA HIS A 155 18.80 0.74 1.09
C HIS A 155 19.13 0.09 2.44
N ILE A 156 19.44 0.88 3.45
CA ILE A 156 19.65 0.38 4.83
C ILE A 156 18.34 -0.26 5.35
N LYS A 157 17.21 0.42 5.23
CA LYS A 157 15.91 -0.12 5.63
C LYS A 157 15.58 -1.44 4.91
N ASN A 158 15.89 -1.54 3.62
CA ASN A 158 15.66 -2.77 2.85
C ASN A 158 16.55 -3.92 3.32
N ALA A 159 17.83 -3.64 3.65
CA ALA A 159 18.74 -4.63 4.20
C ALA A 159 18.26 -5.14 5.57
N VAL A 160 17.91 -4.22 6.48
CA VAL A 160 17.36 -4.56 7.80
C VAL A 160 16.08 -5.38 7.67
N LYS A 161 15.16 -4.98 6.79
CA LYS A 161 13.92 -5.76 6.55
C LYS A 161 14.19 -7.18 6.08
N LYS A 162 15.16 -7.39 5.17
CA LYS A 162 15.53 -8.74 4.71
C LYS A 162 16.03 -9.60 5.85
N VAL A 163 16.87 -9.04 6.73
CA VAL A 163 17.39 -9.73 7.90
C VAL A 163 16.24 -10.09 8.85
N LEU A 164 15.38 -9.11 9.20
CA LEU A 164 14.25 -9.35 10.09
C LEU A 164 13.28 -10.42 9.56
N VAL A 165 12.97 -10.38 8.26
CA VAL A 165 12.12 -11.40 7.64
C VAL A 165 12.74 -12.79 7.71
N ALA A 166 14.07 -12.90 7.53
CA ALA A 166 14.77 -14.17 7.63
C ALA A 166 14.79 -14.77 9.07
N PHE A 167 14.67 -13.90 10.10
CA PHE A 167 14.57 -14.35 11.49
C PHE A 167 13.13 -14.62 11.96
N MET A 168 12.12 -14.19 11.20
CA MET A 168 10.70 -14.38 11.54
C MET A 168 10.07 -15.63 10.88
N HIS A 169 10.85 -16.33 10.06
CA HIS A 169 10.53 -17.60 9.43
C HIS A 169 11.57 -18.67 9.81
#